data_0e5f0e424c8b706560a21526df07973b
#
_entry.id   0e5f0e424c8b706560a21526df07973b
#
_cell.length_a   1.000
_cell.length_b   1.000
_cell.length_c   1.000
_cell.angle_alpha   90.00
_cell.angle_beta   90.00
_cell.angle_gamma   90.00
#
_symmetry.space_group_name_H-M   'P 1'
#
loop_
_entity.id
_entity.type
_entity.pdbx_description
1 polymer ?
#
loop_
_entity_poly.entity_id
_entity_poly.type
_entity_poly.pdbx_seq_one_letter_code
_entity_poly.pdbx_strand_id
1 'polypeptide(L)'
;VAGLAGVTYGLDAAPLRRIVAEYGLDAWLLRRTARSRGYRRARCLLLLSRLPVGAAAADCAARYAASRNRYVRFQSLMVRLAADPSTALRLMAEYPEPFSACEVGEIMAVLRRGMLPIAYEPLIGSPSRNLRIVGLNIVRQFGIEEAERLLLRIVSGDEDPELVREALYTLCALRRPLTRRAVSGRLSAMPPAERKALLRYVVAEGYSPGPLRRLLDERERPYYESLVQTYKRSLA
;
A
#
# COMPACT_ATOMS: atom_id res chain seq x y z
N VAL A 1 6.61 -21.85 9.96
CA VAL A 1 7.49 -21.43 8.84
C VAL A 1 7.00 -20.12 8.21
N ALA A 2 5.76 -20.05 7.71
CA ALA A 2 5.24 -18.83 7.06
C ALA A 2 5.19 -17.60 8.01
N GLY A 3 4.94 -17.78 9.30
CA GLY A 3 5.00 -16.71 10.30
C GLY A 3 6.41 -16.18 10.55
N LEU A 4 7.41 -17.06 10.56
CA LEU A 4 8.81 -16.69 10.70
C LEU A 4 9.30 -15.93 9.47
N ALA A 5 8.93 -16.35 8.26
CA ALA A 5 9.27 -15.65 7.02
C ALA A 5 8.74 -14.20 6.97
N GLY A 6 7.66 -13.91 7.68
CA GLY A 6 7.06 -12.57 7.76
C GLY A 6 7.79 -11.59 8.68
N VAL A 7 8.63 -12.07 9.61
CA VAL A 7 9.32 -11.24 10.62
C VAL A 7 10.82 -11.12 10.38
N THR A 8 11.40 -11.91 9.47
CA THR A 8 12.83 -11.90 9.18
C THR A 8 13.14 -10.92 8.05
N TYR A 9 13.22 -9.64 8.37
CA TYR A 9 13.69 -8.61 7.43
C TYR A 9 15.22 -8.60 7.39
N GLY A 10 15.79 -8.60 6.17
CA GLY A 10 17.24 -8.49 5.98
C GLY A 10 18.06 -9.71 6.35
N LEU A 11 17.45 -10.82 6.76
CA LEU A 11 18.14 -12.08 7.01
C LEU A 11 18.27 -12.89 5.72
N ASP A 12 19.39 -13.63 5.62
CA ASP A 12 19.55 -14.58 4.52
C ASP A 12 18.38 -15.59 4.46
N ALA A 13 17.72 -15.64 3.33
CA ALA A 13 16.59 -16.54 3.12
C ALA A 13 17.04 -17.99 2.83
N ALA A 14 18.35 -18.26 2.69
CA ALA A 14 18.85 -19.58 2.34
C ALA A 14 18.50 -20.69 3.37
N PRO A 15 18.62 -20.45 4.69
CA PRO A 15 18.20 -21.45 5.67
C PRO A 15 16.70 -21.79 5.57
N LEU A 16 15.87 -20.78 5.36
CA LEU A 16 14.45 -20.94 5.22
C LEU A 16 14.08 -21.67 3.93
N ARG A 17 14.79 -21.42 2.82
CA ARG A 17 14.63 -22.17 1.57
C ARG A 17 14.95 -23.63 1.73
N ARG A 18 16.04 -23.96 2.45
CA ARG A 18 16.40 -25.35 2.76
C ARG A 18 15.29 -26.07 3.52
N ILE A 19 14.77 -25.45 4.58
CA ILE A 19 13.66 -26.03 5.35
C ILE A 19 12.41 -26.24 4.47
N VAL A 20 12.04 -25.24 3.65
CA VAL A 20 10.88 -25.35 2.75
C VAL A 20 11.05 -26.50 1.77
N ALA A 21 12.25 -26.65 1.18
CA ALA A 21 12.57 -27.72 0.22
C ALA A 21 12.65 -29.09 0.90
N GLU A 22 13.32 -29.19 2.04
CA GLU A 22 13.51 -30.44 2.78
C GLU A 22 12.17 -31.06 3.22
N TYR A 23 11.24 -30.23 3.69
CA TYR A 23 9.89 -30.68 4.04
C TYR A 23 8.92 -30.73 2.87
N GLY A 24 9.34 -30.38 1.65
CA GLY A 24 8.50 -30.38 0.45
C GLY A 24 7.27 -29.49 0.55
N LEU A 25 7.35 -28.40 1.35
CA LEU A 25 6.22 -27.50 1.63
C LEU A 25 5.79 -26.73 0.38
N ASP A 26 6.71 -26.33 -0.45
CA ASP A 26 6.46 -25.67 -1.73
C ASP A 26 5.70 -26.61 -2.68
N ALA A 27 6.21 -27.83 -2.90
CA ALA A 27 5.56 -28.81 -3.76
C ALA A 27 4.17 -29.21 -3.24
N TRP A 28 4.00 -29.33 -1.91
CA TRP A 28 2.70 -29.58 -1.31
C TRP A 28 1.73 -28.42 -1.55
N LEU A 29 2.16 -27.17 -1.32
CA LEU A 29 1.35 -25.98 -1.56
C LEU A 29 0.98 -25.83 -3.04
N LEU A 30 1.91 -26.08 -3.96
CA LEU A 30 1.65 -26.03 -5.41
C LEU A 30 0.56 -27.04 -5.80
N ARG A 31 0.68 -28.30 -5.37
CA ARG A 31 -0.35 -29.31 -5.61
C ARG A 31 -1.70 -28.93 -5.00
N ARG A 32 -1.70 -28.39 -3.78
CA ARG A 32 -2.91 -27.96 -3.10
C ARG A 32 -3.55 -26.76 -3.79
N THR A 33 -2.75 -25.80 -4.28
CA THR A 33 -3.23 -24.66 -5.07
C THR A 33 -3.95 -25.11 -6.33
N ALA A 34 -3.38 -26.07 -7.07
CA ALA A 34 -3.97 -26.61 -8.29
C ALA A 34 -5.34 -27.29 -8.03
N ARG A 35 -5.45 -28.05 -6.94
CA ARG A 35 -6.66 -28.80 -6.56
C ARG A 35 -7.72 -27.94 -5.86
N SER A 36 -7.36 -26.75 -5.36
CA SER A 36 -8.26 -25.86 -4.62
C SER A 36 -9.02 -24.93 -5.54
N ARG A 37 -10.13 -24.33 -5.03
CA ARG A 37 -10.94 -23.32 -5.74
C ARG A 37 -11.26 -22.15 -4.81
N GLY A 38 -11.59 -20.99 -5.39
CA GLY A 38 -12.05 -19.81 -4.66
C GLY A 38 -11.10 -19.41 -3.52
N TYR A 39 -11.65 -19.15 -2.35
CA TYR A 39 -10.91 -18.69 -1.18
C TYR A 39 -9.81 -19.67 -0.71
N ARG A 40 -10.03 -20.97 -0.82
CA ARG A 40 -9.01 -21.98 -0.45
C ARG A 40 -7.77 -21.86 -1.33
N ARG A 41 -7.96 -21.60 -2.63
CA ARG A 41 -6.85 -21.33 -3.57
C ARG A 41 -6.13 -20.04 -3.21
N ALA A 42 -6.88 -18.95 -2.97
CA ALA A 42 -6.29 -17.68 -2.55
C ALA A 42 -5.43 -17.83 -1.29
N ARG A 43 -5.90 -18.61 -0.30
CA ARG A 43 -5.13 -18.91 0.91
C ARG A 43 -3.84 -19.68 0.63
N CYS A 44 -3.86 -20.65 -0.30
CA CYS A 44 -2.64 -21.36 -0.69
C CYS A 44 -1.64 -20.43 -1.37
N LEU A 45 -2.11 -19.57 -2.28
CA LEU A 45 -1.29 -18.54 -2.93
C LEU A 45 -0.71 -17.54 -1.91
N LEU A 46 -1.51 -17.08 -0.94
CA LEU A 46 -1.04 -16.22 0.15
C LEU A 46 0.10 -16.90 0.94
N LEU A 47 -0.01 -18.18 1.23
CA LEU A 47 1.07 -18.91 1.92
C LEU A 47 2.31 -19.01 1.04
N LEU A 48 2.15 -19.25 -0.27
CA LEU A 48 3.26 -19.26 -1.23
C LEU A 48 3.96 -17.91 -1.28
N SER A 49 3.23 -16.79 -1.34
CA SER A 49 3.85 -15.45 -1.39
C SER A 49 4.67 -15.08 -0.14
N ARG A 50 4.43 -15.79 0.98
CA ARG A 50 5.15 -15.59 2.25
C ARG A 50 6.37 -16.49 2.41
N LEU A 51 6.54 -17.46 1.53
CA LEU A 51 7.69 -18.37 1.54
C LEU A 51 8.75 -17.87 0.53
N PRO A 52 10.01 -18.20 0.71
CA PRO A 52 11.05 -17.93 -0.26
C PRO A 52 10.95 -18.92 -1.44
N VAL A 53 9.94 -18.72 -2.27
CA VAL A 53 9.62 -19.58 -3.41
C VAL A 53 10.31 -19.11 -4.69
N GLY A 54 10.59 -20.06 -5.59
CA GLY A 54 11.22 -19.80 -6.87
C GLY A 54 10.24 -19.70 -8.04
N ALA A 55 10.81 -19.81 -9.26
CA ALA A 55 10.09 -19.69 -10.54
C ALA A 55 8.87 -20.62 -10.65
N ALA A 56 8.93 -21.85 -10.16
CA ALA A 56 7.81 -22.80 -10.21
C ALA A 56 6.54 -22.27 -9.51
N ALA A 57 6.70 -21.49 -8.44
CA ALA A 57 5.57 -20.86 -7.78
C ALA A 57 5.02 -19.69 -8.61
N ALA A 58 5.90 -18.89 -9.24
CA ALA A 58 5.49 -17.82 -10.14
C ALA A 58 4.70 -18.37 -11.34
N ASP A 59 5.17 -19.43 -11.95
CA ASP A 59 4.50 -20.09 -13.09
C ASP A 59 3.15 -20.69 -12.67
N CYS A 60 3.09 -21.33 -11.51
CA CYS A 60 1.82 -21.79 -10.94
C CYS A 60 0.85 -20.63 -10.73
N ALA A 61 1.30 -19.54 -10.14
CA ALA A 61 0.49 -18.36 -9.87
C ALA A 61 0.03 -17.68 -11.16
N ALA A 62 0.88 -17.57 -12.19
CA ALA A 62 0.55 -16.95 -13.48
C ALA A 62 -0.71 -17.54 -14.12
N ARG A 63 -0.96 -18.84 -13.94
CA ARG A 63 -2.20 -19.51 -14.42
C ARG A 63 -3.48 -18.93 -13.83
N TYR A 64 -3.39 -18.20 -12.74
CA TYR A 64 -4.53 -17.61 -12.03
C TYR A 64 -4.60 -16.09 -12.13
N ALA A 65 -3.72 -15.47 -12.91
CA ALA A 65 -3.68 -14.03 -13.09
C ALA A 65 -4.98 -13.46 -13.68
N ALA A 66 -5.68 -14.23 -14.54
CA ALA A 66 -6.98 -13.88 -15.11
C ALA A 66 -8.17 -14.53 -14.38
N SER A 67 -8.02 -14.99 -13.15
CA SER A 67 -9.10 -15.61 -12.39
C SER A 67 -10.28 -14.64 -12.20
N ARG A 68 -11.54 -15.13 -12.31
CA ARG A 68 -12.74 -14.34 -12.01
C ARG A 68 -12.80 -13.89 -10.54
N ASN A 69 -12.15 -14.61 -9.64
CA ASN A 69 -12.11 -14.26 -8.22
C ASN A 69 -10.97 -13.28 -7.93
N ARG A 70 -11.31 -12.05 -7.49
CA ARG A 70 -10.37 -10.97 -7.19
C ARG A 70 -9.27 -11.42 -6.20
N TYR A 71 -9.64 -12.12 -5.12
CA TYR A 71 -8.67 -12.58 -4.12
C TYR A 71 -7.63 -13.53 -4.73
N VAL A 72 -8.07 -14.42 -5.61
CA VAL A 72 -7.16 -15.34 -6.32
C VAL A 72 -6.24 -14.57 -7.25
N ARG A 73 -6.76 -13.58 -8.00
CA ARG A 73 -5.93 -12.71 -8.87
C ARG A 73 -4.89 -11.96 -8.08
N PHE A 74 -5.32 -11.31 -7.00
CA PHE A 74 -4.42 -10.52 -6.18
C PHE A 74 -3.33 -11.38 -5.53
N GLN A 75 -3.68 -12.53 -4.95
CA GLN A 75 -2.68 -13.43 -4.37
C GLN A 75 -1.78 -14.08 -5.43
N SER A 76 -2.27 -14.26 -6.68
CA SER A 76 -1.42 -14.62 -7.82
C SER A 76 -0.37 -13.54 -8.12
N LEU A 77 -0.78 -12.26 -8.14
CA LEU A 77 0.14 -11.14 -8.26
C LEU A 77 1.20 -11.17 -7.14
N MET A 78 0.80 -11.35 -5.89
CA MET A 78 1.70 -11.36 -4.73
C MET A 78 2.76 -12.46 -4.80
N VAL A 79 2.41 -13.67 -5.25
CA VAL A 79 3.38 -14.76 -5.46
C VAL A 79 4.41 -14.38 -6.53
N ARG A 80 3.96 -13.80 -7.64
CA ARG A 80 4.82 -13.38 -8.75
C ARG A 80 5.76 -12.25 -8.33
N LEU A 81 5.26 -11.26 -7.57
CA LEU A 81 6.07 -10.18 -7.00
C LEU A 81 7.14 -10.71 -6.03
N ALA A 82 6.78 -11.69 -5.20
CA ALA A 82 7.70 -12.29 -4.24
C ALA A 82 8.78 -13.15 -4.91
N ALA A 83 8.45 -13.80 -6.02
CA ALA A 83 9.36 -14.66 -6.76
C ALA A 83 10.33 -13.88 -7.65
N ASP A 84 9.87 -12.80 -8.27
CA ASP A 84 10.65 -11.94 -9.14
C ASP A 84 10.26 -10.46 -8.95
N PRO A 85 10.91 -9.76 -8.02
CA PRO A 85 10.67 -8.34 -7.80
C PRO A 85 10.99 -7.44 -9.01
N SER A 86 11.84 -7.87 -9.93
CA SER A 86 12.20 -7.08 -11.12
C SER A 86 11.02 -6.84 -12.06
N THR A 87 10.04 -7.74 -12.06
CA THR A 87 8.80 -7.62 -12.85
C THR A 87 7.69 -6.85 -12.13
N ALA A 88 7.93 -6.39 -10.90
CA ALA A 88 6.91 -5.81 -10.03
C ALA A 88 6.15 -4.65 -10.70
N LEU A 89 6.86 -3.71 -11.31
CA LEU A 89 6.25 -2.52 -11.91
C LEU A 89 5.28 -2.91 -13.04
N ARG A 90 5.71 -3.80 -13.93
CA ARG A 90 4.87 -4.27 -15.03
C ARG A 90 3.64 -5.02 -14.52
N LEU A 91 3.82 -5.94 -13.57
CA LEU A 91 2.71 -6.71 -13.03
C LEU A 91 1.66 -5.85 -12.30
N MET A 92 2.11 -4.83 -11.57
CA MET A 92 1.21 -3.88 -10.92
C MET A 92 0.51 -2.97 -11.92
N ALA A 93 1.19 -2.54 -12.99
CA ALA A 93 0.58 -1.74 -14.06
C ALA A 93 -0.51 -2.49 -14.83
N GLU A 94 -0.27 -3.78 -15.09
CA GLU A 94 -1.18 -4.67 -15.81
C GLU A 94 -2.35 -5.18 -14.95
N TYR A 95 -2.33 -4.96 -13.64
CA TYR A 95 -3.40 -5.44 -12.76
C TYR A 95 -4.71 -4.70 -13.06
N PRO A 96 -5.81 -5.43 -13.35
CA PRO A 96 -6.99 -4.84 -14.00
C PRO A 96 -7.85 -3.96 -13.09
N GLU A 97 -7.69 -4.07 -11.77
CA GLU A 97 -8.53 -3.37 -10.80
C GLU A 97 -7.71 -2.39 -9.97
N PRO A 98 -8.32 -1.32 -9.45
CA PRO A 98 -7.67 -0.47 -8.46
C PRO A 98 -7.31 -1.26 -7.21
N PHE A 99 -6.09 -1.07 -6.69
CA PHE A 99 -5.70 -1.65 -5.42
C PHE A 99 -6.46 -1.02 -4.26
N SER A 100 -6.98 -1.84 -3.36
CA SER A 100 -7.48 -1.37 -2.06
C SER A 100 -6.32 -1.02 -1.12
N ALA A 101 -6.59 -0.25 -0.08
CA ALA A 101 -5.59 0.11 0.93
C ALA A 101 -4.91 -1.12 1.57
N CYS A 102 -5.67 -2.21 1.81
CA CYS A 102 -5.11 -3.47 2.31
C CYS A 102 -4.16 -4.11 1.30
N GLU A 103 -4.55 -4.15 0.01
CA GLU A 103 -3.72 -4.70 -1.06
C GLU A 103 -2.43 -3.89 -1.24
N VAL A 104 -2.51 -2.57 -1.19
CA VAL A 104 -1.32 -1.70 -1.18
C VAL A 104 -0.41 -2.02 0.00
N GLY A 105 -0.96 -2.20 1.20
CA GLY A 105 -0.20 -2.61 2.39
C GLY A 105 0.54 -3.95 2.21
N GLU A 106 -0.10 -4.95 1.61
CA GLU A 106 0.52 -6.24 1.29
C GLU A 106 1.64 -6.09 0.24
N ILE A 107 1.40 -5.31 -0.82
CA ILE A 107 2.42 -4.99 -1.85
C ILE A 107 3.64 -4.33 -1.19
N MET A 108 3.42 -3.31 -0.38
CA MET A 108 4.48 -2.61 0.34
C MET A 108 5.30 -3.56 1.23
N ALA A 109 4.66 -4.52 1.89
CA ALA A 109 5.34 -5.51 2.69
C ALA A 109 6.26 -6.43 1.86
N VAL A 110 5.90 -6.75 0.62
CA VAL A 110 6.76 -7.53 -0.31
C VAL A 110 7.91 -6.67 -0.84
N LEU A 111 7.62 -5.45 -1.28
CA LEU A 111 8.64 -4.52 -1.80
C LEU A 111 9.72 -4.22 -0.77
N ARG A 112 9.37 -4.05 0.50
CA ARG A 112 10.34 -3.89 1.59
C ARG A 112 11.27 -5.09 1.76
N ARG A 113 10.76 -6.31 1.58
CA ARG A 113 11.59 -7.51 1.70
C ARG A 113 12.63 -7.61 0.57
N GLY A 114 12.30 -7.10 -0.61
CA GLY A 114 13.18 -7.11 -1.77
C GLY A 114 14.35 -6.13 -1.67
N MET A 115 14.39 -5.23 -0.67
CA MET A 115 15.41 -4.19 -0.48
C MET A 115 15.78 -3.39 -1.75
N LEU A 116 14.85 -3.35 -2.72
CA LEU A 116 15.07 -2.59 -3.94
C LEU A 116 14.79 -1.11 -3.65
N PRO A 117 15.76 -0.21 -3.90
CA PRO A 117 15.50 1.22 -3.94
C PRO A 117 14.57 1.48 -5.13
N ILE A 118 13.27 1.52 -4.89
CA ILE A 118 12.29 1.79 -5.94
C ILE A 118 12.22 3.30 -6.08
N ALA A 119 12.69 3.83 -7.20
CA ALA A 119 12.50 5.22 -7.55
C ALA A 119 10.99 5.53 -7.59
N TYR A 120 10.54 6.44 -6.73
CA TYR A 120 9.10 6.79 -6.62
C TYR A 120 8.63 7.68 -7.77
N GLU A 121 9.52 8.48 -8.35
CA GLU A 121 9.18 9.45 -9.40
C GLU A 121 8.57 8.79 -10.64
N PRO A 122 9.15 7.72 -11.22
CA PRO A 122 8.55 7.03 -12.35
C PRO A 122 7.20 6.40 -12.01
N LEU A 123 7.00 5.98 -10.76
CA LEU A 123 5.74 5.41 -10.30
C LEU A 123 4.64 6.46 -10.25
N ILE A 124 4.91 7.60 -9.62
CA ILE A 124 3.97 8.70 -9.50
C ILE A 124 3.66 9.33 -10.88
N GLY A 125 4.64 9.39 -11.77
CA GLY A 125 4.48 9.86 -13.15
C GLY A 125 3.85 8.87 -14.11
N SER A 126 3.57 7.64 -13.68
CA SER A 126 3.00 6.59 -14.52
C SER A 126 1.57 6.88 -14.96
N PRO A 127 1.14 6.48 -16.17
CA PRO A 127 -0.27 6.48 -16.55
C PRO A 127 -1.10 5.47 -15.74
N SER A 128 -0.47 4.46 -15.14
CA SER A 128 -1.16 3.46 -14.32
C SER A 128 -1.51 4.04 -12.95
N ARG A 129 -2.82 4.11 -12.66
CA ARG A 129 -3.34 4.51 -11.35
C ARG A 129 -2.76 3.67 -10.21
N ASN A 130 -2.64 2.37 -10.41
CA ASN A 130 -2.09 1.45 -9.42
C ASN A 130 -0.63 1.78 -9.07
N LEU A 131 0.19 2.07 -10.08
CA LEU A 131 1.58 2.47 -9.85
C LEU A 131 1.67 3.82 -9.13
N ARG A 132 0.81 4.78 -9.47
CA ARG A 132 0.76 6.08 -8.79
C ARG A 132 0.43 5.93 -7.30
N ILE A 133 -0.57 5.12 -6.96
CA ILE A 133 -0.94 4.83 -5.56
C ILE A 133 0.21 4.17 -4.82
N VAL A 134 0.87 3.19 -5.41
CA VAL A 134 2.05 2.55 -4.81
C VAL A 134 3.19 3.55 -4.62
N GLY A 135 3.46 4.40 -5.61
CA GLY A 135 4.47 5.47 -5.52
C GLY A 135 4.20 6.44 -4.36
N LEU A 136 2.96 6.89 -4.20
CA LEU A 136 2.55 7.75 -3.08
C LEU A 136 2.75 7.06 -1.72
N ASN A 137 2.44 5.76 -1.64
CA ASN A 137 2.66 4.98 -0.42
C ASN A 137 4.16 4.77 -0.12
N ILE A 138 5.01 4.61 -1.13
CA ILE A 138 6.47 4.58 -0.96
C ILE A 138 6.94 5.90 -0.35
N VAL A 139 6.55 7.03 -0.94
CA VAL A 139 6.91 8.36 -0.44
C VAL A 139 6.49 8.53 1.02
N ARG A 140 5.25 8.17 1.34
CA ARG A 140 4.71 8.26 2.71
C ARG A 140 5.47 7.40 3.69
N GLN A 141 5.78 6.17 3.33
CA GLN A 141 6.35 5.17 4.20
C GLN A 141 7.84 5.39 4.49
N PHE A 142 8.57 5.89 3.51
CA PHE A 142 10.00 6.18 3.63
C PHE A 142 10.28 7.64 4.00
N GLY A 143 9.25 8.47 4.17
CA GLY A 143 9.39 9.86 4.58
C GLY A 143 10.14 10.72 3.56
N ILE A 144 9.91 10.50 2.26
CA ILE A 144 10.66 11.17 1.17
C ILE A 144 10.15 12.61 1.01
N GLU A 145 10.82 13.55 1.66
CA GLU A 145 10.43 14.95 1.70
C GLU A 145 10.57 15.67 0.36
N GLU A 146 11.51 15.24 -0.47
CA GLU A 146 11.77 15.80 -1.80
C GLU A 146 10.56 15.67 -2.75
N ALA A 147 9.69 14.71 -2.47
CA ALA A 147 8.46 14.50 -3.24
C ALA A 147 7.40 15.60 -3.05
N GLU A 148 7.57 16.54 -2.12
CA GLU A 148 6.56 17.57 -1.82
C GLU A 148 6.06 18.31 -3.07
N ARG A 149 6.94 18.68 -3.99
CA ARG A 149 6.54 19.37 -5.23
C ARG A 149 5.65 18.51 -6.12
N LEU A 150 5.92 17.20 -6.17
CA LEU A 150 5.10 16.23 -6.91
C LEU A 150 3.71 16.07 -6.27
N LEU A 151 3.68 15.95 -4.95
CA LEU A 151 2.42 15.85 -4.19
C LEU A 151 1.55 17.07 -4.39
N LEU A 152 2.12 18.26 -4.34
CA LEU A 152 1.40 19.53 -4.57
C LEU A 152 0.85 19.62 -6.00
N ARG A 153 1.57 19.11 -7.00
CA ARG A 153 1.06 19.04 -8.39
C ARG A 153 -0.15 18.14 -8.50
N ILE A 154 -0.12 16.95 -7.85
CA ILE A 154 -1.28 16.03 -7.83
C ILE A 154 -2.48 16.71 -7.18
N VAL A 155 -2.29 17.31 -6.00
CA VAL A 155 -3.37 18.00 -5.29
C VAL A 155 -3.98 19.13 -6.10
N SER A 156 -3.16 19.87 -6.88
CA SER A 156 -3.63 21.00 -7.67
C SER A 156 -4.29 20.62 -8.99
N GLY A 157 -3.82 19.56 -9.64
CA GLY A 157 -4.15 19.29 -11.04
C GLY A 157 -4.78 17.91 -11.30
N ASP A 158 -4.66 16.96 -10.40
CA ASP A 158 -5.19 15.62 -10.63
C ASP A 158 -6.72 15.57 -10.43
N GLU A 159 -7.41 14.95 -11.37
CA GLU A 159 -8.87 14.80 -11.31
C GLU A 159 -9.31 13.52 -10.58
N ASP A 160 -8.42 12.54 -10.40
CA ASP A 160 -8.73 11.33 -9.64
C ASP A 160 -8.81 11.64 -8.13
N PRO A 161 -10.02 11.63 -7.52
CA PRO A 161 -10.19 12.03 -6.13
C PRO A 161 -9.44 11.11 -5.15
N GLU A 162 -9.19 9.86 -5.51
CA GLU A 162 -8.44 8.94 -4.66
C GLU A 162 -6.95 9.24 -4.68
N LEU A 163 -6.38 9.60 -5.83
CA LEU A 163 -4.99 10.05 -5.92
C LEU A 163 -4.77 11.37 -5.17
N VAL A 164 -5.71 12.31 -5.29
CA VAL A 164 -5.70 13.55 -4.52
C VAL A 164 -5.74 13.27 -3.02
N ARG A 165 -6.62 12.38 -2.58
CA ARG A 165 -6.71 11.96 -1.18
C ARG A 165 -5.43 11.32 -0.68
N GLU A 166 -4.84 10.38 -1.42
CA GLU A 166 -3.57 9.74 -1.04
C GLU A 166 -2.40 10.74 -1.01
N ALA A 167 -2.37 11.71 -1.92
CA ALA A 167 -1.38 12.78 -1.91
C ALA A 167 -1.54 13.69 -0.67
N LEU A 168 -2.76 14.03 -0.28
CA LEU A 168 -3.04 14.77 0.95
C LEU A 168 -2.61 13.99 2.20
N TYR A 169 -2.91 12.69 2.26
CA TYR A 169 -2.45 11.83 3.35
C TYR A 169 -0.92 11.79 3.42
N THR A 170 -0.25 11.74 2.28
CA THR A 170 1.20 11.73 2.22
C THR A 170 1.80 13.06 2.67
N LEU A 171 1.23 14.21 2.26
CA LEU A 171 1.62 15.52 2.77
C LEU A 171 1.46 15.62 4.29
N CYS A 172 0.37 15.07 4.85
CA CYS A 172 0.16 15.01 6.29
C CYS A 172 1.24 14.18 7.00
N ALA A 173 1.52 12.98 6.51
CA ALA A 173 2.53 12.09 7.07
C ALA A 173 3.94 12.71 7.03
N LEU A 174 4.27 13.44 5.96
CA LEU A 174 5.49 14.22 5.83
C LEU A 174 5.47 15.54 6.64
N ARG A 175 4.40 15.81 7.39
CA ARG A 175 4.20 17.02 8.19
C ARG A 175 4.33 18.32 7.37
N ARG A 176 3.94 18.29 6.09
CA ARG A 176 3.98 19.46 5.21
C ARG A 176 2.77 20.37 5.42
N PRO A 177 2.91 21.70 5.26
CA PRO A 177 1.83 22.65 5.53
C PRO A 177 0.61 22.43 4.64
N LEU A 178 -0.54 22.10 5.22
CA LEU A 178 -1.83 22.01 4.50
C LEU A 178 -2.47 23.38 4.26
N THR A 179 -1.84 24.47 4.76
CA THR A 179 -2.32 25.85 4.62
C THR A 179 -1.99 26.48 3.28
N ARG A 180 -1.23 25.82 2.42
CA ARG A 180 -0.95 26.31 1.08
C ARG A 180 -2.24 26.44 0.29
N ARG A 181 -2.38 27.52 -0.50
CA ARG A 181 -3.60 27.85 -1.25
C ARG A 181 -4.16 26.68 -2.08
N ALA A 182 -3.28 25.94 -2.76
CA ALA A 182 -3.69 24.77 -3.54
C ALA A 182 -4.31 23.67 -2.67
N VAL A 183 -3.74 23.40 -1.51
CA VAL A 183 -4.21 22.37 -0.57
C VAL A 183 -5.48 22.82 0.13
N SER A 184 -5.53 24.08 0.61
CA SER A 184 -6.73 24.62 1.28
C SER A 184 -7.94 24.67 0.36
N GLY A 185 -7.74 25.04 -0.91
CA GLY A 185 -8.82 25.01 -1.90
C GLY A 185 -9.41 23.61 -2.12
N ARG A 186 -8.56 22.59 -2.20
CA ARG A 186 -9.02 21.19 -2.32
C ARG A 186 -9.72 20.68 -1.06
N LEU A 187 -9.20 21.03 0.11
CA LEU A 187 -9.84 20.68 1.38
C LEU A 187 -11.24 21.28 1.50
N SER A 188 -11.41 22.53 1.10
CA SER A 188 -12.71 23.20 1.10
C SER A 188 -13.70 22.60 0.09
N ALA A 189 -13.22 22.08 -1.04
CA ALA A 189 -14.04 21.43 -2.06
C ALA A 189 -14.35 19.95 -1.76
N MET A 190 -13.71 19.35 -0.76
CA MET A 190 -13.92 17.94 -0.39
C MET A 190 -15.33 17.69 0.16
N PRO A 191 -15.98 16.56 -0.19
CA PRO A 191 -17.19 16.12 0.48
C PRO A 191 -16.99 15.98 2.00
N PRO A 192 -17.99 16.33 2.82
CA PRO A 192 -17.85 16.32 4.29
C PRO A 192 -17.40 14.97 4.87
N ALA A 193 -17.86 13.85 4.29
CA ALA A 193 -17.48 12.50 4.73
C ALA A 193 -15.99 12.22 4.49
N GLU A 194 -15.46 12.60 3.33
CA GLU A 194 -14.04 12.43 2.99
C GLU A 194 -13.17 13.35 3.84
N ARG A 195 -13.62 14.59 4.07
CA ARG A 195 -12.94 15.54 4.93
C ARG A 195 -12.85 15.05 6.37
N LYS A 196 -13.92 14.45 6.91
CA LYS A 196 -13.88 13.79 8.22
C LYS A 196 -12.88 12.62 8.28
N ALA A 197 -12.81 11.81 7.23
CA ALA A 197 -11.83 10.72 7.16
C ALA A 197 -10.39 11.26 7.14
N LEU A 198 -10.12 12.31 6.38
CA LEU A 198 -8.82 12.99 6.37
C LEU A 198 -8.47 13.58 7.74
N LEU A 199 -9.42 14.21 8.45
CA LEU A 199 -9.19 14.75 9.78
C LEU A 199 -8.79 13.66 10.79
N ARG A 200 -9.44 12.49 10.74
CA ARG A 200 -9.05 11.35 11.58
C ARG A 200 -7.61 10.91 11.29
N TYR A 201 -7.27 10.80 10.03
CA TYR A 201 -5.91 10.42 9.61
C TYR A 201 -4.88 11.44 10.09
N VAL A 202 -5.13 12.73 9.87
CA VAL A 202 -4.25 13.83 10.29
C VAL A 202 -3.98 13.80 11.80
N VAL A 203 -5.03 13.57 12.60
CA VAL A 203 -4.88 13.48 14.07
C VAL A 203 -4.11 12.23 14.47
N ALA A 204 -4.38 11.09 13.83
CA ALA A 204 -3.67 9.83 14.10
C ALA A 204 -2.16 9.93 13.78
N GLU A 205 -1.79 10.65 12.73
CA GLU A 205 -0.39 10.92 12.37
C GLU A 205 0.28 12.00 13.24
N GLY A 206 -0.44 12.55 14.22
CA GLY A 206 0.10 13.57 15.13
C GLY A 206 0.39 14.92 14.45
N TYR A 207 -0.26 15.21 13.31
CA TYR A 207 -0.11 16.49 12.63
C TYR A 207 -0.56 17.65 13.52
N SER A 208 0.20 18.76 13.54
CA SER A 208 -0.08 19.90 14.43
C SER A 208 -1.47 20.50 14.15
N PRO A 209 -2.36 20.55 15.16
CA PRO A 209 -3.74 21.02 14.98
C PRO A 209 -3.88 22.50 14.63
N GLY A 210 -2.91 23.34 15.00
CA GLY A 210 -3.03 24.80 14.87
C GLY A 210 -3.27 25.31 13.44
N PRO A 211 -2.45 24.94 12.46
CA PRO A 211 -2.64 25.37 11.07
C PRO A 211 -3.93 24.83 10.45
N LEU A 212 -4.29 23.57 10.76
CA LEU A 212 -5.47 22.91 10.19
C LEU A 212 -6.78 23.51 10.74
N ARG A 213 -6.80 23.88 12.02
CA ARG A 213 -7.96 24.50 12.66
C ARG A 213 -8.47 25.75 11.92
N ARG A 214 -7.58 26.49 11.27
CA ARG A 214 -7.94 27.69 10.49
C ARG A 214 -8.68 27.36 9.19
N LEU A 215 -8.54 26.12 8.71
CA LEU A 215 -9.16 25.66 7.46
C LEU A 215 -10.51 24.95 7.71
N LEU A 216 -10.89 24.74 8.99
CA LEU A 216 -12.09 24.04 9.35
C LEU A 216 -13.26 24.99 9.53
N ASP A 217 -14.42 24.59 9.03
CA ASP A 217 -15.69 25.26 9.27
C ASP A 217 -16.07 25.18 10.76
N GLU A 218 -16.91 26.08 11.21
CA GLU A 218 -17.37 26.10 12.60
C GLU A 218 -18.04 24.78 13.04
N ARG A 219 -18.70 24.09 12.11
CA ARG A 219 -19.35 22.79 12.36
C ARG A 219 -18.35 21.64 12.51
N GLU A 220 -17.18 21.76 11.92
CA GLU A 220 -16.13 20.73 11.92
C GLU A 220 -15.16 20.86 13.09
N ARG A 221 -14.98 22.07 13.62
CA ARG A 221 -14.06 22.34 14.74
C ARG A 221 -14.35 21.48 15.97
N PRO A 222 -15.60 21.35 16.46
CA PRO A 222 -15.89 20.51 17.63
C PRO A 222 -15.56 19.04 17.40
N TYR A 223 -15.85 18.53 16.20
CA TYR A 223 -15.49 17.16 15.83
C TYR A 223 -13.98 16.94 15.84
N TYR A 224 -13.22 17.86 15.25
CA TYR A 224 -11.77 17.79 15.21
C TYR A 224 -11.17 17.87 16.62
N GLU A 225 -11.65 18.77 17.46
CA GLU A 225 -11.21 18.91 18.85
C GLU A 225 -11.48 17.64 19.66
N SER A 226 -12.62 17.02 19.47
CA SER A 226 -12.96 15.73 20.08
C SER A 226 -12.00 14.62 19.64
N LEU A 227 -11.64 14.54 18.37
CA LEU A 227 -10.64 13.59 17.86
C LEU A 227 -9.27 13.82 18.53
N VAL A 228 -8.79 15.06 18.57
CA VAL A 228 -7.51 15.42 19.18
C VAL A 228 -7.47 15.01 20.66
N GLN A 229 -8.54 15.25 21.41
CA GLN A 229 -8.64 14.84 22.81
C GLN A 229 -8.63 13.32 22.96
N THR A 230 -9.36 12.61 22.11
CA THR A 230 -9.44 11.13 22.13
C THR A 230 -8.06 10.51 21.89
N TYR A 231 -7.34 10.99 20.87
CA TYR A 231 -6.01 10.48 20.56
C TYR A 231 -4.97 10.85 21.60
N LYS A 232 -5.03 12.05 22.19
CA LYS A 232 -4.14 12.41 23.31
C LYS A 232 -4.33 11.49 24.53
N ARG A 233 -5.57 11.10 24.84
CA ARG A 233 -5.87 10.17 25.94
C ARG A 233 -5.42 8.73 25.66
N SER A 234 -5.36 8.32 24.42
CA SER A 234 -4.90 6.98 24.03
C SER A 234 -3.37 6.84 24.00
N LEU A 235 -2.65 7.95 24.05
CA LEU A 235 -1.17 8.00 24.07
C LEU A 235 -0.58 8.28 25.48
N ALA A 236 -1.43 8.62 26.43
CA ALA A 236 -1.09 8.82 27.85
C ALA A 236 -1.35 7.55 28.67
#